data_4ef86063ee67f7278821aef18ce05f6f
#
_entry.id   4ef86063ee67f7278821aef18ce05f6f
#
_cell.length_a   1.000
_cell.length_b   1.000
_cell.length_c   1.000
_cell.angle_alpha   90.00
_cell.angle_beta   90.00
_cell.angle_gamma   90.00
#
_symmetry.space_group_name_H-M   'P 1'
#
loop_
_entity.id
_entity.type
_entity.pdbx_description
1 polymer ?
#
loop_
_entity_poly.entity_id
_entity_poly.type
_entity_poly.pdbx_seq_one_letter_code
_entity_poly.pdbx_strand_id
1 'polypeptide(L)'
;MLFRSYNAWYQLFAVRDNLDRPEIFTHRGIRFKGFSLTLDDIEHGILRRYRSKYSLGYLPQLLPAEVIKRLAVSRPDFRIHFALNCGARSCPPIAFYEIDLLDQQLDLAAKTYLTSESEVKDNEKIVYTTRLMEWFHGDFGGKKGQLEILSKYLGRNLSGYSIRYRDYDWSDALMNFGEGPK
;
A
#
# COMPACT_ATOMS: atom_id res chain seq x y z
N MET A 1 -10.49 -5.72 -8.79
CA MET A 1 -11.01 -4.46 -9.38
C MET A 1 -10.75 -3.21 -8.54
N LEU A 2 -10.82 -3.27 -7.21
CA LEU A 2 -10.68 -2.10 -6.33
C LEU A 2 -9.32 -1.37 -6.44
N PHE A 3 -8.22 -2.09 -6.70
CA PHE A 3 -6.89 -1.46 -6.91
C PHE A 3 -6.87 -0.50 -8.10
N ARG A 4 -7.40 -0.93 -9.26
CA ARG A 4 -7.48 -0.06 -10.44
C ARG A 4 -8.32 1.18 -10.15
N SER A 5 -9.42 0.97 -9.44
CA SER A 5 -10.32 2.06 -9.08
C SER A 5 -9.67 3.01 -8.08
N TYR A 6 -8.97 2.52 -7.05
CA TYR A 6 -8.31 3.36 -6.06
C TYR A 6 -7.31 4.33 -6.71
N ASN A 7 -6.34 3.81 -7.47
CA ASN A 7 -5.32 4.64 -8.11
C ASN A 7 -5.94 5.63 -9.12
N ALA A 8 -6.94 5.18 -9.91
CA ALA A 8 -7.63 6.06 -10.85
C ALA A 8 -8.42 7.17 -10.13
N TRP A 9 -9.12 6.87 -9.03
CA TRP A 9 -9.84 7.87 -8.25
C TRP A 9 -8.88 8.85 -7.57
N TYR A 10 -7.74 8.39 -7.07
CA TYR A 10 -6.73 9.28 -6.51
C TYR A 10 -6.30 10.33 -7.54
N GLN A 11 -5.88 9.88 -8.74
CA GLN A 11 -5.47 10.78 -9.83
C GLN A 11 -6.60 11.73 -10.25
N LEU A 12 -7.82 11.21 -10.34
CA LEU A 12 -8.98 12.01 -10.72
C LEU A 12 -9.25 13.13 -9.71
N PHE A 13 -9.26 12.83 -8.43
CA PHE A 13 -9.48 13.83 -7.38
C PHE A 13 -8.34 14.85 -7.29
N ALA A 14 -7.10 14.42 -7.46
CA ALA A 14 -5.96 15.32 -7.46
C ALA A 14 -5.95 16.25 -8.67
N VAL A 15 -6.18 15.73 -9.89
CA VAL A 15 -6.00 16.49 -11.13
C VAL A 15 -7.28 17.21 -11.54
N ARG A 16 -8.43 16.53 -11.56
CA ARG A 16 -9.69 17.10 -12.01
C ARG A 16 -10.34 17.99 -10.94
N ASP A 17 -10.38 17.49 -9.72
CA ASP A 17 -11.10 18.15 -8.62
C ASP A 17 -10.19 19.07 -7.80
N ASN A 18 -8.88 19.06 -8.09
CA ASN A 18 -7.86 19.89 -7.45
C ASN A 18 -7.90 19.83 -5.91
N LEU A 19 -8.14 18.63 -5.38
CA LEU A 19 -8.18 18.41 -3.94
C LEU A 19 -6.77 18.25 -3.37
N ASP A 20 -6.57 18.75 -2.16
CA ASP A 20 -5.35 18.52 -1.39
C ASP A 20 -5.26 17.08 -0.92
N ARG A 21 -4.03 16.57 -0.74
CA ARG A 21 -3.78 15.17 -0.43
C ARG A 21 -4.60 14.65 0.76
N PRO A 22 -4.74 15.34 1.91
CA PRO A 22 -5.58 14.86 3.01
C PRO A 22 -7.07 14.76 2.64
N GLU A 23 -7.57 15.68 1.82
CA GLU A 23 -8.97 15.71 1.38
C GLU A 23 -9.28 14.57 0.41
N ILE A 24 -8.34 14.22 -0.48
CA ILE A 24 -8.49 13.14 -1.44
C ILE A 24 -8.89 11.82 -0.77
N PHE A 25 -8.27 11.50 0.37
CA PHE A 25 -8.54 10.24 1.07
C PHE A 25 -9.91 10.19 1.75
N THR A 26 -10.44 11.33 2.14
CA THR A 26 -11.71 11.45 2.85
C THR A 26 -12.88 11.89 1.96
N HIS A 27 -12.60 12.24 0.69
CA HIS A 27 -13.63 12.67 -0.26
C HIS A 27 -14.59 11.54 -0.63
N ARG A 28 -15.90 11.77 -0.44
CA ARG A 28 -16.97 10.79 -0.71
C ARG A 28 -17.44 10.79 -2.17
N GLY A 29 -16.53 10.86 -3.10
CA GLY A 29 -16.83 10.94 -4.53
C GLY A 29 -17.03 9.60 -5.23
N ILE A 30 -16.70 8.49 -4.58
CA ILE A 30 -16.76 7.15 -5.18
C ILE A 30 -18.14 6.55 -4.94
N ARG A 31 -18.94 6.42 -5.99
CA ARG A 31 -20.27 5.80 -5.90
C ARG A 31 -20.21 4.32 -6.30
N PHE A 32 -20.66 3.45 -5.41
CA PHE A 32 -20.71 2.02 -5.63
C PHE A 32 -22.02 1.42 -5.10
N LYS A 33 -22.86 0.88 -5.99
CA LYS A 33 -24.14 0.22 -5.63
C LYS A 33 -25.00 1.01 -4.63
N GLY A 34 -25.13 2.31 -4.82
CA GLY A 34 -25.92 3.19 -3.95
C GLY A 34 -25.19 3.70 -2.71
N PHE A 35 -23.95 3.28 -2.46
CA PHE A 35 -23.13 3.77 -1.37
C PHE A 35 -22.10 4.78 -1.89
N SER A 36 -21.73 5.74 -1.03
CA SER A 36 -20.61 6.65 -1.26
C SER A 36 -19.42 6.17 -0.43
N LEU A 37 -18.31 5.91 -1.09
CA LEU A 37 -17.06 5.46 -0.49
C LEU A 37 -15.98 6.54 -0.61
N THR A 38 -15.04 6.51 0.31
CA THR A 38 -13.78 7.27 0.27
C THR A 38 -12.62 6.34 -0.11
N LEU A 39 -11.46 6.91 -0.42
CA LEU A 39 -10.25 6.09 -0.59
C LEU A 39 -9.83 5.42 0.73
N ASP A 40 -10.01 6.11 1.87
CA ASP A 40 -9.81 5.52 3.21
C ASP A 40 -10.74 4.30 3.44
N ASP A 41 -12.00 4.36 3.01
CA ASP A 41 -12.93 3.23 3.10
C ASP A 41 -12.43 2.04 2.26
N ILE A 42 -11.89 2.31 1.07
CA ILE A 42 -11.36 1.25 0.20
C ILE A 42 -10.09 0.64 0.80
N GLU A 43 -9.11 1.45 1.15
CA GLU A 43 -7.82 0.98 1.66
C GLU A 43 -7.96 0.35 3.04
N HIS A 44 -8.34 1.15 4.04
CA HIS A 44 -8.34 0.71 5.43
C HIS A 44 -9.57 -0.14 5.76
N GLY A 45 -10.72 0.18 5.15
CA GLY A 45 -11.96 -0.55 5.37
C GLY A 45 -12.00 -1.88 4.65
N ILE A 46 -11.88 -1.87 3.33
CA ILE A 46 -12.11 -3.04 2.48
C ILE A 46 -10.84 -3.89 2.33
N LEU A 47 -9.75 -3.31 1.80
CA LEU A 47 -8.53 -4.05 1.45
C LEU A 47 -7.71 -4.46 2.68
N ARG A 48 -7.70 -3.67 3.73
CA ARG A 48 -7.06 -3.98 5.02
C ARG A 48 -8.03 -4.57 6.05
N ARG A 49 -9.25 -4.96 5.61
CA ARG A 49 -10.27 -5.58 6.47
C ARG A 49 -10.55 -4.76 7.73
N TYR A 50 -10.99 -3.51 7.53
CA TYR A 50 -11.33 -2.53 8.59
C TYR A 50 -10.23 -2.32 9.66
N ARG A 51 -8.96 -2.38 9.28
CA ARG A 51 -7.86 -2.00 10.17
C ARG A 51 -7.82 -0.48 10.35
N SER A 52 -7.57 -0.05 11.58
CA SER A 52 -7.40 1.36 11.88
C SER A 52 -6.13 1.91 11.24
N LYS A 53 -6.20 3.08 10.61
CA LYS A 53 -5.06 3.76 10.03
C LYS A 53 -4.08 4.30 11.08
N TYR A 54 -4.53 4.44 12.34
CA TYR A 54 -3.72 5.00 13.43
C TYR A 54 -3.05 3.94 14.31
N SER A 55 -3.23 2.65 14.02
CA SER A 55 -2.78 1.54 14.89
C SER A 55 -1.58 0.79 14.34
N LEU A 56 -0.85 1.35 13.38
CA LEU A 56 0.23 0.66 12.66
C LEU A 56 -0.20 -0.70 12.07
N GLY A 57 -1.50 -0.89 11.84
CA GLY A 57 -2.06 -2.15 11.32
C GLY A 57 -2.39 -3.21 12.37
N TYR A 58 -2.27 -2.92 13.66
CA TYR A 58 -2.53 -3.93 14.71
C TYR A 58 -3.99 -4.01 15.14
N LEU A 59 -4.71 -2.88 15.20
CA LEU A 59 -6.07 -2.84 15.73
C LEU A 59 -7.09 -2.63 14.61
N PRO A 60 -8.28 -3.24 14.71
CA PRO A 60 -9.38 -2.95 13.83
C PRO A 60 -10.01 -1.58 14.15
N GLN A 61 -10.80 -1.06 13.22
CA GLN A 61 -11.73 0.04 13.49
C GLN A 61 -12.80 -0.44 14.48
N LEU A 62 -13.18 0.41 15.44
CA LEU A 62 -14.13 0.03 16.49
C LEU A 62 -15.52 -0.31 15.93
N LEU A 63 -16.04 0.47 14.99
CA LEU A 63 -17.39 0.31 14.44
C LEU A 63 -17.36 0.51 12.92
N PRO A 64 -16.82 -0.45 12.14
CA PRO A 64 -16.85 -0.33 10.69
C PRO A 64 -18.29 -0.41 10.18
N ALA A 65 -18.63 0.43 9.19
CA ALA A 65 -19.95 0.44 8.57
C ALA A 65 -20.29 -0.94 7.96
N GLU A 66 -21.55 -1.34 8.00
CA GLU A 66 -21.99 -2.66 7.50
C GLU A 66 -21.64 -2.88 6.01
N VAL A 67 -21.69 -1.84 5.19
CA VAL A 67 -21.28 -1.93 3.79
C VAL A 67 -19.78 -2.27 3.67
N ILE A 68 -18.94 -1.72 4.54
CA ILE A 68 -17.51 -2.01 4.58
C ILE A 68 -17.26 -3.46 4.98
N LYS A 69 -17.92 -3.94 6.03
CA LYS A 69 -17.82 -5.35 6.47
C LYS A 69 -18.20 -6.34 5.36
N ARG A 70 -19.27 -6.02 4.60
CA ARG A 70 -19.75 -6.86 3.49
C ARG A 70 -18.82 -6.87 2.28
N LEU A 71 -18.07 -5.79 2.05
CA LEU A 71 -17.16 -5.64 0.93
C LEU A 71 -15.71 -6.03 1.28
N ALA A 72 -15.40 -6.14 2.58
CA ALA A 72 -14.05 -6.40 3.04
C ALA A 72 -13.53 -7.76 2.57
N VAL A 73 -12.25 -7.79 2.25
CA VAL A 73 -11.55 -9.03 1.90
C VAL A 73 -11.58 -10.02 3.07
N SER A 74 -11.57 -11.31 2.79
CA SER A 74 -11.53 -12.36 3.82
C SER A 74 -10.20 -12.34 4.59
N ARG A 75 -9.11 -12.03 3.90
CA ARG A 75 -7.76 -11.92 4.46
C ARG A 75 -7.03 -10.73 3.85
N PRO A 76 -6.42 -9.84 4.67
CA PRO A 76 -5.57 -8.78 4.16
C PRO A 76 -4.33 -9.35 3.45
N ASP A 77 -3.93 -8.70 2.39
CA ASP A 77 -2.70 -9.01 1.66
C ASP A 77 -1.76 -7.80 1.79
N PHE A 78 -0.61 -7.98 2.41
CA PHE A 78 0.35 -6.90 2.63
C PHE A 78 0.88 -6.28 1.34
N ARG A 79 0.83 -6.99 0.21
CA ARG A 79 1.33 -6.51 -1.08
C ARG A 79 0.54 -5.32 -1.61
N ILE A 80 -0.68 -5.08 -1.08
CA ILE A 80 -1.46 -3.88 -1.44
C ILE A 80 -0.69 -2.59 -1.19
N HIS A 81 0.15 -2.56 -0.15
CA HIS A 81 0.94 -1.37 0.20
C HIS A 81 1.99 -1.02 -0.87
N PHE A 82 2.27 -1.94 -1.79
CA PHE A 82 3.16 -1.72 -2.94
C PHE A 82 2.40 -1.57 -4.26
N ALA A 83 1.07 -1.48 -4.19
CA ALA A 83 0.17 -1.37 -5.34
C ALA A 83 -0.69 -0.10 -5.32
N LEU A 84 -0.93 0.46 -4.13
CA LEU A 84 -1.72 1.68 -3.94
C LEU A 84 -0.81 2.90 -4.02
N ASN A 85 -1.22 3.88 -4.85
CA ASN A 85 -0.46 5.11 -5.05
C ASN A 85 -1.16 6.29 -4.37
N CYS A 86 -0.40 7.06 -3.59
CA CYS A 86 -0.85 8.25 -2.85
C CYS A 86 -0.33 9.56 -3.46
N GLY A 87 0.14 9.54 -4.71
CA GLY A 87 0.60 10.71 -5.44
C GLY A 87 1.92 11.32 -4.96
N ALA A 88 2.60 10.74 -3.97
CA ALA A 88 3.92 11.18 -3.55
C ALA A 88 5.02 10.52 -4.38
N ARG A 89 6.20 11.14 -4.43
CA ARG A 89 7.36 10.61 -5.16
C ARG A 89 7.82 9.25 -4.62
N SER A 90 7.77 9.05 -3.30
CA SER A 90 8.09 7.76 -2.68
C SER A 90 6.93 6.75 -2.71
N CYS A 91 5.79 7.07 -3.33
CA CYS A 91 4.72 6.08 -3.51
C CYS A 91 5.11 5.02 -4.54
N PRO A 92 4.61 3.79 -4.37
CA PRO A 92 4.69 2.78 -5.43
C PRO A 92 4.11 3.32 -6.75
N PRO A 93 4.71 2.97 -7.90
CA PRO A 93 4.20 3.40 -9.19
C PRO A 93 2.81 2.84 -9.46
N ILE A 94 2.02 3.59 -10.24
CA ILE A 94 0.70 3.15 -10.68
C ILE A 94 0.86 2.02 -11.70
N ALA A 95 0.23 0.88 -11.45
CA ALA A 95 0.15 -0.22 -12.38
C ALA A 95 -1.31 -0.61 -12.68
N PHE A 96 -1.50 -1.30 -13.79
CA PHE A 96 -2.81 -1.81 -14.19
C PHE A 96 -2.93 -3.27 -13.78
N TYR A 97 -3.91 -3.55 -12.91
CA TYR A 97 -4.12 -4.89 -12.36
C TYR A 97 -5.28 -5.61 -13.07
N GLU A 98 -5.07 -6.86 -13.44
CA GLU A 98 -6.06 -7.75 -14.04
C GLU A 98 -6.48 -8.81 -13.02
N ILE A 99 -7.75 -9.24 -13.07
CA ILE A 99 -8.29 -10.16 -12.06
C ILE A 99 -7.55 -11.50 -12.10
N ASP A 100 -7.36 -12.04 -13.29
CA ASP A 100 -6.76 -13.36 -13.47
C ASP A 100 -5.25 -13.40 -13.24
N LEU A 101 -4.60 -12.21 -13.25
CA LEU A 101 -3.15 -12.04 -13.04
C LEU A 101 -2.83 -11.36 -11.71
N LEU A 102 -3.85 -11.05 -10.89
CA LEU A 102 -3.70 -10.18 -9.72
C LEU A 102 -2.61 -10.65 -8.75
N ASP A 103 -2.56 -11.94 -8.46
CA ASP A 103 -1.57 -12.50 -7.54
C ASP A 103 -0.14 -12.30 -8.05
N GLN A 104 0.10 -12.57 -9.32
CA GLN A 104 1.41 -12.40 -9.96
C GLN A 104 1.80 -10.92 -10.05
N GLN A 105 0.84 -10.05 -10.37
CA GLN A 105 1.07 -8.60 -10.50
C GLN A 105 1.34 -7.96 -9.14
N LEU A 106 0.68 -8.38 -8.06
CA LEU A 106 0.97 -7.93 -6.70
C LEU A 106 2.36 -8.41 -6.23
N ASP A 107 2.73 -9.64 -6.57
CA ASP A 107 4.07 -10.16 -6.23
C ASP A 107 5.17 -9.41 -6.99
N LEU A 108 4.93 -9.10 -8.26
CA LEU A 108 5.84 -8.29 -9.08
C LEU A 108 5.97 -6.87 -8.55
N ALA A 109 4.86 -6.22 -8.20
CA ALA A 109 4.86 -4.88 -7.62
C ALA A 109 5.66 -4.84 -6.31
N ALA A 110 5.42 -5.80 -5.41
CA ALA A 110 6.16 -5.92 -4.16
C ALA A 110 7.66 -6.14 -4.41
N LYS A 111 8.01 -7.03 -5.32
CA LYS A 111 9.41 -7.31 -5.68
C LYS A 111 10.11 -6.08 -6.23
N THR A 112 9.51 -5.45 -7.25
CA THR A 112 10.10 -4.28 -7.91
C THR A 112 10.29 -3.14 -6.93
N TYR A 113 9.25 -2.80 -6.17
CA TYR A 113 9.30 -1.68 -5.22
C TYR A 113 10.29 -1.94 -4.08
N LEU A 114 10.26 -3.13 -3.46
CA LEU A 114 11.18 -3.45 -2.37
C LEU A 114 12.63 -3.54 -2.85
N THR A 115 12.87 -3.99 -4.08
CA THR A 115 14.23 -4.03 -4.63
C THR A 115 14.77 -2.61 -4.87
N SER A 116 13.96 -1.68 -5.36
CA SER A 116 14.37 -0.29 -5.58
C SER A 116 14.52 0.51 -4.26
N GLU A 117 13.66 0.24 -3.27
CA GLU A 117 13.60 1.00 -2.03
C GLU A 117 14.44 0.43 -0.89
N SER A 118 15.12 -0.70 -1.10
CA SER A 118 15.91 -1.33 -0.04
C SER A 118 17.39 -1.37 -0.33
N GLU A 119 18.20 -1.20 0.72
CA GLU A 119 19.65 -1.30 0.70
C GLU A 119 20.11 -2.14 1.88
N VAL A 120 20.99 -3.10 1.65
CA VAL A 120 21.51 -3.98 2.69
C VAL A 120 22.97 -3.65 3.01
N LYS A 121 23.23 -3.34 4.28
CA LYS A 121 24.58 -3.09 4.83
C LYS A 121 25.02 -4.32 5.62
N ASP A 122 25.70 -5.25 4.97
CA ASP A 122 26.09 -6.54 5.56
C ASP A 122 27.01 -6.39 6.77
N ASN A 123 27.97 -5.48 6.69
CA ASN A 123 28.95 -5.23 7.76
C ASN A 123 28.27 -4.73 9.04
N GLU A 124 27.16 -4.03 8.92
CA GLU A 124 26.40 -3.47 10.04
C GLU A 124 25.22 -4.36 10.45
N LYS A 125 24.88 -5.36 9.64
CA LYS A 125 23.65 -6.15 9.73
C LYS A 125 22.40 -5.26 9.78
N ILE A 126 22.33 -4.28 8.89
CA ILE A 126 21.22 -3.35 8.75
C ILE A 126 20.64 -3.49 7.34
N VAL A 127 19.31 -3.49 7.25
CA VAL A 127 18.57 -3.28 6.00
C VAL A 127 17.79 -1.97 6.10
N TYR A 128 18.07 -1.06 5.18
CA TYR A 128 17.28 0.14 4.95
C TYR A 128 16.15 -0.19 4.01
N THR A 129 14.94 0.30 4.28
CA THR A 129 13.78 0.01 3.43
C THR A 129 12.75 1.15 3.50
N THR A 130 11.67 1.01 2.76
CA THR A 130 10.58 1.99 2.69
C THR A 130 9.89 2.21 4.04
N ARG A 131 9.49 3.45 4.30
CA ARG A 131 8.70 3.83 5.48
C ARG A 131 7.27 3.27 5.47
N LEU A 132 6.79 2.77 4.34
CA LEU A 132 5.52 2.03 4.30
C LEU A 132 5.52 0.84 5.25
N MET A 133 6.66 0.14 5.39
CA MET A 133 6.78 -0.98 6.32
C MET A 133 6.73 -0.55 7.79
N GLU A 134 7.09 0.69 8.12
CA GLU A 134 6.91 1.26 9.46
C GLU A 134 5.44 1.57 9.73
N TRP A 135 4.79 2.31 8.82
CA TRP A 135 3.41 2.76 9.01
C TRP A 135 2.39 1.63 9.08
N PHE A 136 2.65 0.56 8.34
CA PHE A 136 1.78 -0.62 8.29
C PHE A 136 2.42 -1.84 8.97
N HIS A 137 3.20 -1.60 10.01
CA HIS A 137 4.04 -2.58 10.68
C HIS A 137 3.32 -3.90 11.02
N GLY A 138 2.08 -3.82 11.52
CA GLY A 138 1.27 -4.99 11.85
C GLY A 138 0.78 -5.77 10.62
N ASP A 139 0.55 -5.09 9.49
CA ASP A 139 0.12 -5.75 8.25
C ASP A 139 1.25 -6.62 7.67
N PHE A 140 2.50 -6.25 7.93
CA PHE A 140 3.70 -7.01 7.56
C PHE A 140 4.14 -8.05 8.59
N GLY A 141 3.37 -8.28 9.66
CA GLY A 141 3.69 -9.26 10.69
C GLY A 141 4.78 -8.82 11.68
N GLY A 142 4.92 -7.51 11.89
CA GLY A 142 5.92 -6.94 12.78
C GLY A 142 7.35 -7.09 12.23
N LYS A 143 8.36 -6.84 13.06
CA LYS A 143 9.77 -6.91 12.66
C LYS A 143 10.14 -8.26 12.03
N LYS A 144 9.66 -9.37 12.60
CA LYS A 144 9.96 -10.71 12.10
C LYS A 144 9.40 -10.90 10.69
N GLY A 145 8.12 -10.60 10.48
CA GLY A 145 7.47 -10.72 9.18
C GLY A 145 8.10 -9.79 8.13
N GLN A 146 8.47 -8.57 8.52
CA GLN A 146 9.19 -7.65 7.64
C GLN A 146 10.52 -8.24 7.16
N LEU A 147 11.32 -8.84 8.04
CA LEU A 147 12.58 -9.47 7.65
C LEU A 147 12.36 -10.70 6.75
N GLU A 148 11.31 -11.48 6.98
CA GLU A 148 10.94 -12.61 6.13
C GLU A 148 10.53 -12.13 4.73
N ILE A 149 9.72 -11.08 4.63
CA ILE A 149 9.30 -10.46 3.37
C ILE A 149 10.51 -9.88 2.62
N LEU A 150 11.34 -9.10 3.29
CA LEU A 150 12.56 -8.55 2.70
C LEU A 150 13.52 -9.66 2.23
N SER A 151 13.67 -10.72 3.03
CA SER A 151 14.50 -11.87 2.64
C SER A 151 13.98 -12.52 1.36
N LYS A 152 12.67 -12.73 1.26
CA LYS A 152 12.03 -13.29 0.05
C LYS A 152 12.31 -12.44 -1.18
N TYR A 153 11.98 -11.15 -1.11
CA TYR A 153 12.02 -10.29 -2.30
C TYR A 153 13.41 -9.83 -2.69
N LEU A 154 14.34 -9.69 -1.73
CA LEU A 154 15.75 -9.36 -2.01
C LEU A 154 16.60 -10.61 -2.32
N GLY A 155 16.03 -11.82 -2.20
CA GLY A 155 16.70 -13.07 -2.52
C GLY A 155 17.89 -13.41 -1.60
N ARG A 156 17.82 -12.99 -0.31
CA ARG A 156 18.92 -13.18 0.65
C ARG A 156 18.43 -13.36 2.08
N ASN A 157 19.18 -14.07 2.90
CA ASN A 157 18.82 -14.26 4.31
C ASN A 157 19.15 -13.01 5.14
N LEU A 158 18.12 -12.38 5.70
CA LEU A 158 18.25 -11.21 6.58
C LEU A 158 17.95 -11.53 8.05
N SER A 159 18.02 -12.80 8.45
CA SER A 159 17.87 -13.19 9.85
C SER A 159 18.91 -12.50 10.72
N GLY A 160 18.46 -11.90 11.82
CA GLY A 160 19.33 -11.16 12.73
C GLY A 160 19.70 -9.74 12.31
N TYR A 161 19.18 -9.26 11.17
CA TYR A 161 19.36 -7.87 10.75
C TYR A 161 18.46 -6.91 11.53
N SER A 162 18.91 -5.66 11.62
CA SER A 162 18.09 -4.55 12.06
C SER A 162 17.47 -3.86 10.86
N ILE A 163 16.22 -3.37 11.03
CA ILE A 163 15.54 -2.59 9.98
C ILE A 163 15.69 -1.11 10.31
N ARG A 164 15.98 -0.30 9.29
CA ARG A 164 15.93 1.16 9.31
C ARG A 164 15.02 1.63 8.19
N TYR A 165 14.17 2.60 8.48
CA TYR A 165 13.24 3.14 7.49
C TYR A 165 13.81 4.42 6.89
N ARG A 166 13.74 4.52 5.55
CA ARG A 166 14.18 5.70 4.80
C ARG A 166 13.21 6.85 4.99
N ASP A 167 13.68 8.06 4.76
CA ASP A 167 12.78 9.21 4.68
C ASP A 167 11.84 9.07 3.50
N TYR A 168 10.63 9.59 3.66
CA TYR A 168 9.58 9.50 2.65
C TYR A 168 9.44 10.85 1.95
N ASP A 169 9.67 10.86 0.64
CA ASP A 169 9.53 12.07 -0.17
C ASP A 169 8.06 12.28 -0.52
N TRP A 170 7.46 13.27 0.13
CA TRP A 170 6.07 13.68 -0.05
C TRP A 170 5.85 14.63 -1.22
N SER A 171 6.89 15.03 -1.96
CA SER A 171 6.71 15.86 -3.15
C SER A 171 5.78 15.17 -4.15
N ASP A 172 5.00 15.98 -4.87
CA ASP A 172 4.00 15.45 -5.79
C ASP A 172 4.66 14.72 -6.99
N ALA A 173 4.15 13.55 -7.27
CA ALA A 173 4.51 12.72 -8.41
C ALA A 173 3.24 12.08 -9.00
N LEU A 174 2.31 12.94 -9.42
CA LEU A 174 1.10 12.50 -10.11
C LEU A 174 1.46 11.86 -11.45
N MET A 175 0.61 10.92 -11.90
CA MET A 175 0.81 10.17 -13.15
C MET A 175 2.13 9.35 -13.19
N ASN A 176 2.66 8.99 -12.05
CA ASN A 176 3.81 8.08 -11.95
C ASN A 176 3.38 6.64 -12.32
N PHE A 177 3.33 6.36 -13.62
CA PHE A 177 3.02 5.02 -14.13
C PHE A 177 4.29 4.18 -14.15
N GLY A 178 4.25 3.02 -13.50
CA GLY A 178 5.29 2.01 -13.63
C GLY A 178 5.31 1.45 -15.05
N GLU A 179 6.48 0.96 -15.49
CA GLU A 179 6.54 0.15 -16.70
C GLU A 179 5.61 -1.05 -16.50
N GLY A 180 4.53 -1.12 -17.28
CA GLY A 180 3.65 -2.28 -17.28
C GLY A 180 4.42 -3.56 -17.62
N PRO A 181 3.91 -4.73 -17.28
CA PRO A 181 4.52 -5.99 -17.72
C PRO A 181 4.61 -5.96 -19.25
N LYS A 182 5.83 -6.10 -19.76
CA LYS A 182 6.08 -6.34 -21.18
C LYS A 182 5.65 -7.75 -21.54
#